data_2eb3894666dd46e3c403f09bbd2841ff
#
_entry.id   2eb3894666dd46e3c403f09bbd2841ff
#
_cell.length_a   1.000
_cell.length_b   1.000
_cell.length_c   1.000
_cell.angle_alpha   90.00
_cell.angle_beta   90.00
_cell.angle_gamma   90.00
#
_symmetry.space_group_name_H-M   'P 1'
#
loop_
_entity.id
_entity.type
_entity.pdbx_description
1 polymer ?
#
loop_
_entity_poly.entity_id
_entity_poly.type
_entity_poly.pdbx_seq_one_letter_code
_entity_poly.pdbx_strand_id
1 'polypeptide(L)'
;MSENNRVQYNLSGLKNLGLTENLLFKIADNQYIEAIQLDDDLTKVVVHLKDGVHYIDKGSDIDSFVKQIFFNLVAKTDADIVCPNWYIEGIFENGKFEVTEHMDFREEETVFRSYSAEGIYDTVVNSPTAIHKHAVLYERIFGVLQNENPVVQFMTLYQILLEETIRLAGGKSRGQSNIVNYLKVHESKYPFIQFQPSRDSRKKDRDEDTFTYIRNEIGHCEETNDFIAYKQAGQKITNALIKNILIVLNDVIMEL
;
A
#
# COMPACT_ATOMS: atom_id res chain seq x y z
N MET A 1 -6.02 -33.82 -14.55
CA MET A 1 -6.10 -32.58 -13.76
C MET A 1 -7.07 -31.70 -14.49
N SER A 2 -8.20 -31.35 -13.92
CA SER A 2 -9.05 -30.33 -14.52
C SER A 2 -8.18 -29.07 -14.61
N GLU A 3 -8.05 -28.48 -15.79
CA GLU A 3 -7.39 -27.19 -15.95
C GLU A 3 -8.28 -26.17 -15.23
N ASN A 4 -8.00 -25.93 -13.96
CA ASN A 4 -8.76 -24.97 -13.16
C ASN A 4 -8.64 -23.60 -13.82
N ASN A 5 -9.74 -22.87 -13.81
CA ASN A 5 -9.77 -21.50 -14.25
C ASN A 5 -8.76 -20.67 -13.45
N ARG A 6 -8.04 -19.77 -14.09
CA ARG A 6 -7.05 -18.93 -13.44
C ARG A 6 -6.98 -17.53 -14.04
N VAL A 7 -6.58 -16.57 -13.24
CA VAL A 7 -6.34 -15.19 -13.66
C VAL A 7 -4.91 -14.82 -13.32
N GLN A 8 -4.22 -14.24 -14.27
CA GLN A 8 -2.85 -13.78 -14.11
C GLN A 8 -2.83 -12.24 -14.06
N TYR A 9 -2.20 -11.73 -13.01
CA TYR A 9 -2.01 -10.31 -12.79
C TYR A 9 -0.53 -9.99 -12.87
N ASN A 10 -0.23 -8.84 -13.44
CA ASN A 10 1.08 -8.23 -13.38
C ASN A 10 1.08 -7.12 -12.32
N LEU A 11 2.14 -7.08 -11.51
CA LEU A 11 2.36 -6.10 -10.47
C LEU A 11 3.62 -5.32 -10.80
N SER A 12 3.49 -4.14 -11.38
CA SER A 12 4.64 -3.32 -11.76
C SER A 12 4.97 -2.26 -10.71
N GLY A 13 6.19 -1.72 -10.79
CA GLY A 13 6.64 -0.61 -9.94
C GLY A 13 7.11 -1.01 -8.54
N LEU A 14 7.30 -2.29 -8.26
CA LEU A 14 7.99 -2.79 -7.09
C LEU A 14 9.39 -3.23 -7.51
N LYS A 15 10.42 -2.71 -6.83
CA LYS A 15 11.82 -3.03 -7.09
C LYS A 15 12.47 -3.67 -5.86
N ASN A 16 13.56 -4.39 -6.10
CA ASN A 16 14.39 -4.95 -5.04
C ASN A 16 13.70 -6.00 -4.16
N LEU A 17 12.66 -6.66 -4.68
CA LEU A 17 12.07 -7.85 -4.10
C LEU A 17 12.41 -9.05 -4.97
N GLY A 18 13.04 -10.04 -4.39
CA GLY A 18 13.32 -11.31 -5.05
C GLY A 18 12.97 -12.47 -4.13
N LEU A 19 12.29 -13.45 -4.68
CA LEU A 19 12.17 -14.77 -4.10
C LEU A 19 13.20 -15.68 -4.77
N THR A 20 13.62 -16.72 -4.09
CA THR A 20 14.54 -17.72 -4.66
C THR A 20 13.82 -18.72 -5.56
N GLU A 21 12.48 -18.75 -5.48
CA GLU A 21 11.63 -19.69 -6.21
C GLU A 21 10.18 -19.17 -6.26
N ASN A 22 9.41 -19.65 -7.23
CA ASN A 22 7.97 -19.40 -7.31
C ASN A 22 7.26 -20.02 -6.09
N LEU A 23 6.36 -19.28 -5.47
CA LEU A 23 5.61 -19.72 -4.30
C LEU A 23 4.16 -20.06 -4.67
N LEU A 24 3.65 -21.18 -4.19
CA LEU A 24 2.26 -21.59 -4.35
C LEU A 24 1.62 -21.76 -2.97
N PHE A 25 0.57 -20.97 -2.71
CA PHE A 25 -0.17 -21.00 -1.46
C PHE A 25 -1.61 -21.47 -1.68
N LYS A 26 -2.05 -22.48 -0.93
CA LYS A 26 -3.47 -22.89 -0.89
C LYS A 26 -4.22 -21.94 0.04
N ILE A 27 -5.38 -21.46 -0.41
CA ILE A 27 -6.21 -20.52 0.33
C ILE A 27 -7.43 -21.27 0.89
N ALA A 28 -7.39 -21.60 2.17
CA ALA A 28 -8.40 -22.44 2.80
C ALA A 28 -9.76 -21.74 2.93
N ASP A 29 -9.77 -20.48 3.35
CA ASP A 29 -10.98 -19.76 3.77
C ASP A 29 -11.53 -18.76 2.75
N ASN A 30 -11.12 -18.88 1.46
CA ASN A 30 -11.69 -18.06 0.40
C ASN A 30 -12.80 -18.84 -0.35
N GLN A 31 -13.89 -18.15 -0.64
CA GLN A 31 -15.05 -18.76 -1.31
C GLN A 31 -14.78 -19.10 -2.78
N TYR A 32 -13.93 -18.33 -3.48
CA TYR A 32 -13.72 -18.38 -4.92
C TYR A 32 -12.32 -18.85 -5.31
N ILE A 33 -11.33 -18.62 -4.46
CA ILE A 33 -9.91 -18.83 -4.74
C ILE A 33 -9.46 -20.14 -4.08
N GLU A 34 -8.85 -21.03 -4.87
CA GLU A 34 -8.25 -22.27 -4.41
C GLU A 34 -6.80 -22.06 -3.96
N ALA A 35 -6.03 -21.37 -4.80
CA ALA A 35 -4.62 -21.10 -4.54
C ALA A 35 -4.16 -19.81 -5.22
N ILE A 36 -3.06 -19.27 -4.75
CA ILE A 36 -2.30 -18.21 -5.44
C ILE A 36 -0.87 -18.67 -5.68
N GLN A 37 -0.33 -18.24 -6.78
CA GLN A 37 1.08 -18.41 -7.11
C GLN A 37 1.70 -17.03 -7.27
N LEU A 38 2.82 -16.80 -6.59
CA LEU A 38 3.68 -15.63 -6.75
C LEU A 38 4.93 -16.07 -7.49
N ASP A 39 5.35 -15.32 -8.47
CA ASP A 39 6.63 -15.58 -9.15
C ASP A 39 7.82 -15.11 -8.29
N ASP A 40 9.02 -15.51 -8.68
CA ASP A 40 10.26 -15.31 -7.92
C ASP A 40 10.67 -13.83 -7.81
N ASP A 41 10.21 -12.98 -8.70
CA ASP A 41 10.45 -11.53 -8.64
C ASP A 41 9.26 -10.72 -8.09
N LEU A 42 8.16 -11.40 -7.71
CA LEU A 42 6.91 -10.81 -7.20
C LEU A 42 6.25 -9.82 -8.17
N THR A 43 6.55 -9.94 -9.46
CA THR A 43 5.90 -9.13 -10.49
C THR A 43 4.61 -9.77 -11.02
N LYS A 44 4.40 -11.06 -10.76
CA LYS A 44 3.21 -11.78 -11.22
C LYS A 44 2.51 -12.50 -10.09
N VAL A 45 1.18 -12.40 -10.11
CA VAL A 45 0.29 -13.17 -9.25
C VAL A 45 -0.65 -13.99 -10.11
N VAL A 46 -0.60 -15.31 -9.99
CA VAL A 46 -1.57 -16.21 -10.62
C VAL A 46 -2.57 -16.67 -9.57
N VAL A 47 -3.84 -16.35 -9.80
CA VAL A 47 -4.94 -16.75 -8.93
C VAL A 47 -5.63 -17.97 -9.56
N HIS A 48 -5.55 -19.11 -8.88
CA HIS A 48 -6.26 -20.34 -9.26
C HIS A 48 -7.65 -20.32 -8.64
N LEU A 49 -8.67 -20.43 -9.49
CA LEU A 49 -10.07 -20.39 -9.06
C LEU A 49 -10.57 -21.80 -8.73
N LYS A 50 -11.51 -21.89 -7.79
CA LYS A 50 -12.19 -23.14 -7.46
C LYS A 50 -13.02 -23.65 -8.65
N ASP A 51 -13.28 -24.95 -8.67
CA ASP A 51 -14.09 -25.57 -9.72
C ASP A 51 -15.46 -24.88 -9.84
N GLY A 52 -15.85 -24.56 -11.08
CA GLY A 52 -17.09 -23.86 -11.39
C GLY A 52 -17.11 -22.36 -11.09
N VAL A 53 -16.01 -21.78 -10.64
CA VAL A 53 -15.88 -20.32 -10.47
C VAL A 53 -15.29 -19.72 -11.74
N HIS A 54 -15.97 -18.70 -12.28
CA HIS A 54 -15.52 -17.96 -13.46
C HIS A 54 -15.23 -16.51 -13.10
N TYR A 55 -14.15 -15.97 -13.67
CA TYR A 55 -13.74 -14.58 -13.40
C TYR A 55 -14.82 -13.58 -13.79
N ILE A 56 -15.51 -13.79 -14.91
CA ILE A 56 -16.57 -12.89 -15.38
C ILE A 56 -17.69 -12.67 -14.36
N ASP A 57 -17.93 -13.65 -13.49
CA ASP A 57 -19.00 -13.60 -12.48
C ASP A 57 -18.51 -13.07 -11.14
N LYS A 58 -17.22 -13.23 -10.84
CA LYS A 58 -16.62 -12.99 -9.51
C LYS A 58 -15.39 -12.07 -9.53
N GLY A 59 -15.14 -11.40 -10.65
CA GLY A 59 -13.95 -10.57 -10.86
C GLY A 59 -13.75 -9.53 -9.75
N SER A 60 -14.80 -8.84 -9.31
CA SER A 60 -14.70 -7.84 -8.25
C SER A 60 -14.16 -8.39 -6.92
N ASP A 61 -14.57 -9.60 -6.53
CA ASP A 61 -14.10 -10.24 -5.29
C ASP A 61 -12.65 -10.73 -5.44
N ILE A 62 -12.33 -11.28 -6.62
CA ILE A 62 -10.99 -11.77 -6.96
C ILE A 62 -10.02 -10.59 -7.04
N ASP A 63 -10.39 -9.50 -7.72
CA ASP A 63 -9.59 -8.27 -7.81
C ASP A 63 -9.34 -7.64 -6.44
N SER A 64 -10.34 -7.64 -5.56
CA SER A 64 -10.18 -7.11 -4.20
C SER A 64 -9.14 -7.90 -3.41
N PHE A 65 -9.08 -9.21 -3.61
CA PHE A 65 -8.07 -10.06 -2.98
C PHE A 65 -6.65 -9.78 -3.55
N VAL A 66 -6.53 -9.62 -4.88
CA VAL A 66 -5.24 -9.27 -5.49
C VAL A 66 -4.79 -7.86 -5.09
N LYS A 67 -5.70 -6.90 -5.00
CA LYS A 67 -5.41 -5.56 -4.47
C LYS A 67 -4.91 -5.60 -3.03
N GLN A 68 -5.44 -6.51 -2.19
CA GLN A 68 -4.91 -6.73 -0.84
C GLN A 68 -3.46 -7.19 -0.88
N ILE A 69 -3.15 -8.19 -1.72
CA ILE A 69 -1.77 -8.67 -1.91
C ILE A 69 -0.87 -7.50 -2.35
N PHE A 70 -1.29 -6.76 -3.37
CA PHE A 70 -0.54 -5.62 -3.89
C PHE A 70 -0.33 -4.53 -2.84
N PHE A 71 -1.37 -4.16 -2.10
CA PHE A 71 -1.23 -3.19 -1.00
C PHE A 71 -0.22 -3.67 0.05
N ASN A 72 -0.29 -4.94 0.44
CA ASN A 72 0.61 -5.50 1.43
C ASN A 72 2.06 -5.57 0.92
N LEU A 73 2.28 -5.90 -0.36
CA LEU A 73 3.60 -5.84 -1.00
C LEU A 73 4.18 -4.42 -0.90
N VAL A 74 3.40 -3.42 -1.27
CA VAL A 74 3.82 -2.01 -1.24
C VAL A 74 4.08 -1.53 0.18
N ALA A 75 3.18 -1.80 1.11
CA ALA A 75 3.21 -1.21 2.46
C ALA A 75 4.11 -1.96 3.44
N LYS A 76 4.20 -3.30 3.34
CA LYS A 76 4.73 -4.16 4.40
C LYS A 76 6.01 -4.92 4.05
N THR A 77 6.47 -4.82 2.80
CA THR A 77 7.75 -5.41 2.40
C THR A 77 8.84 -4.33 2.27
N ASP A 78 10.07 -4.76 2.08
CA ASP A 78 11.20 -3.86 1.85
C ASP A 78 11.33 -3.39 0.39
N ALA A 79 10.35 -3.70 -0.48
CA ALA A 79 10.38 -3.26 -1.86
C ALA A 79 10.51 -1.74 -1.98
N ASP A 80 11.29 -1.29 -2.92
CA ASP A 80 11.27 0.10 -3.33
C ASP A 80 10.02 0.37 -4.17
N ILE A 81 9.35 1.48 -3.91
CA ILE A 81 8.10 1.85 -4.57
C ILE A 81 8.41 2.84 -5.68
N VAL A 82 8.11 2.45 -6.92
CA VAL A 82 8.28 3.34 -8.09
C VAL A 82 7.01 3.27 -8.93
N CYS A 83 6.10 4.22 -8.74
CA CYS A 83 4.83 4.29 -9.47
C CYS A 83 4.11 2.93 -9.55
N PRO A 84 3.78 2.31 -8.40
CA PRO A 84 3.26 0.95 -8.37
C PRO A 84 1.92 0.87 -9.10
N ASN A 85 1.75 -0.18 -9.89
CA ASN A 85 0.54 -0.44 -10.64
C ASN A 85 0.26 -1.94 -10.71
N TRP A 86 -1.00 -2.32 -10.95
CA TRP A 86 -1.42 -3.68 -11.18
C TRP A 86 -2.40 -3.73 -12.34
N TYR A 87 -2.36 -4.81 -13.11
CA TYR A 87 -3.31 -5.03 -14.19
C TYR A 87 -3.48 -6.53 -14.48
N ILE A 88 -4.59 -6.89 -15.11
CA ILE A 88 -4.82 -8.25 -15.57
C ILE A 88 -4.01 -8.48 -16.84
N GLU A 89 -3.08 -9.43 -16.79
CA GLU A 89 -2.29 -9.85 -17.93
C GLU A 89 -3.03 -10.90 -18.76
N GLY A 90 -3.77 -11.79 -18.12
CA GLY A 90 -4.52 -12.80 -18.83
C GLY A 90 -5.52 -13.58 -17.98
N ILE A 91 -6.55 -14.10 -18.65
CA ILE A 91 -7.60 -14.94 -18.06
C ILE A 91 -7.61 -16.27 -18.79
N PHE A 92 -7.50 -17.37 -18.05
CA PHE A 92 -7.60 -18.72 -18.57
C PHE A 92 -8.88 -19.36 -18.07
N GLU A 93 -9.83 -19.56 -18.99
CA GLU A 93 -11.12 -20.17 -18.69
C GLU A 93 -11.55 -21.14 -19.82
N ASN A 94 -12.11 -22.28 -19.47
CA ASN A 94 -12.65 -23.25 -20.43
C ASN A 94 -11.66 -23.67 -21.53
N GLY A 95 -10.37 -23.79 -21.18
CA GLY A 95 -9.32 -24.15 -22.14
C GLY A 95 -8.91 -23.03 -23.10
N LYS A 96 -9.36 -21.79 -22.87
CA LYS A 96 -8.96 -20.60 -23.64
C LYS A 96 -8.16 -19.65 -22.76
N PHE A 97 -7.16 -19.00 -23.36
CA PHE A 97 -6.37 -17.98 -22.71
C PHE A 97 -6.56 -16.65 -23.45
N GLU A 98 -7.13 -15.67 -22.75
CA GLU A 98 -7.25 -14.30 -23.25
C GLU A 98 -6.14 -13.45 -22.61
N VAL A 99 -5.29 -12.85 -23.45
CA VAL A 99 -4.14 -12.02 -23.02
C VAL A 99 -4.48 -10.57 -23.29
N THR A 100 -4.20 -9.73 -22.29
CA THR A 100 -4.15 -8.27 -22.46
C THR A 100 -2.69 -7.86 -22.49
N GLU A 101 -2.18 -7.44 -23.66
CA GLU A 101 -0.80 -7.00 -23.78
C GLU A 101 -0.65 -5.57 -23.23
N HIS A 102 0.17 -5.44 -22.19
CA HIS A 102 0.71 -4.15 -21.75
C HIS A 102 2.21 -4.12 -21.97
N MET A 103 2.70 -3.14 -22.72
CA MET A 103 4.14 -2.93 -22.87
C MET A 103 4.60 -1.86 -21.87
N ASP A 104 5.38 -2.27 -20.87
CA ASP A 104 6.06 -1.37 -19.94
C ASP A 104 7.58 -1.45 -20.21
N PHE A 105 8.17 -0.35 -20.69
CA PHE A 105 9.61 -0.27 -20.95
C PHE A 105 10.29 0.45 -19.79
N ARG A 106 10.83 -0.29 -18.83
CA ARG A 106 11.66 0.28 -17.74
C ARG A 106 12.93 -0.57 -17.57
N GLU A 107 14.08 0.10 -17.51
CA GLU A 107 15.34 -0.52 -17.10
C GLU A 107 15.31 -0.76 -15.58
N GLU A 108 15.62 -1.98 -15.15
CA GLU A 108 15.61 -2.38 -13.74
C GLU A 108 17.02 -2.69 -13.26
N GLU A 109 17.47 -2.00 -12.19
CA GLU A 109 18.56 -2.47 -11.36
C GLU A 109 18.00 -3.36 -10.25
N THR A 110 18.42 -4.62 -10.20
CA THR A 110 17.89 -5.60 -9.24
C THR A 110 18.85 -5.78 -8.07
N VAL A 111 18.41 -5.43 -6.87
CA VAL A 111 19.07 -5.79 -5.61
C VAL A 111 18.23 -6.90 -4.96
N PHE A 112 18.79 -8.10 -4.84
CA PHE A 112 18.06 -9.25 -4.28
C PHE A 112 17.99 -9.17 -2.75
N ARG A 113 16.76 -9.28 -2.23
CA ARG A 113 16.48 -9.56 -0.82
C ARG A 113 15.70 -10.87 -0.75
N SER A 114 16.05 -11.77 0.17
CA SER A 114 15.37 -13.06 0.30
C SER A 114 14.33 -13.03 1.40
N TYR A 115 13.11 -13.43 1.08
CA TYR A 115 12.03 -13.67 2.04
C TYR A 115 11.76 -15.17 2.14
N SER A 116 11.42 -15.66 3.34
CA SER A 116 10.89 -17.01 3.47
C SER A 116 9.47 -17.09 2.93
N ALA A 117 9.08 -18.26 2.42
CA ALA A 117 7.71 -18.49 1.94
C ALA A 117 6.66 -18.18 3.01
N GLU A 118 6.89 -18.60 4.25
CA GLU A 118 6.01 -18.33 5.38
C GLU A 118 5.91 -16.82 5.68
N GLY A 119 7.04 -16.11 5.68
CA GLY A 119 7.07 -14.66 5.88
C GLY A 119 6.30 -13.89 4.81
N ILE A 120 6.39 -14.31 3.54
CA ILE A 120 5.59 -13.74 2.44
C ILE A 120 4.12 -14.05 2.65
N TYR A 121 3.76 -15.28 2.98
CA TYR A 121 2.37 -15.65 3.22
C TYR A 121 1.73 -14.77 4.31
N ASP A 122 2.36 -14.67 5.47
CA ASP A 122 1.82 -13.91 6.59
C ASP A 122 1.80 -12.41 6.33
N THR A 123 2.87 -11.88 5.71
CA THR A 123 3.02 -10.43 5.50
C THR A 123 2.17 -9.93 4.32
N VAL A 124 2.10 -10.70 3.23
CA VAL A 124 1.53 -10.26 1.96
C VAL A 124 0.13 -10.83 1.73
N VAL A 125 -0.01 -12.15 1.89
CA VAL A 125 -1.27 -12.84 1.56
C VAL A 125 -2.26 -12.75 2.71
N ASN A 126 -1.81 -13.02 3.94
CA ASN A 126 -2.68 -13.17 5.11
C ASN A 126 -2.92 -11.85 5.89
N SER A 127 -2.15 -10.80 5.61
CA SER A 127 -2.34 -9.53 6.28
C SER A 127 -3.65 -8.84 5.86
N PRO A 128 -4.52 -8.47 6.82
CA PRO A 128 -5.83 -7.93 6.51
C PRO A 128 -5.75 -6.50 5.96
N THR A 129 -6.71 -6.18 5.09
CA THR A 129 -7.04 -4.82 4.63
C THR A 129 -8.56 -4.64 4.60
N ALA A 130 -9.02 -3.41 4.47
CA ALA A 130 -10.45 -3.11 4.30
C ALA A 130 -10.81 -2.78 2.84
N ILE A 131 -10.03 -3.24 1.86
CA ILE A 131 -10.21 -2.90 0.44
C ILE A 131 -11.63 -3.22 -0.04
N HIS A 132 -12.18 -4.36 0.34
CA HIS A 132 -13.54 -4.77 -0.05
C HIS A 132 -14.65 -3.85 0.49
N LYS A 133 -14.42 -3.16 1.62
CA LYS A 133 -15.38 -2.20 2.20
C LYS A 133 -15.15 -0.78 1.70
N HIS A 134 -13.90 -0.41 1.44
CA HIS A 134 -13.45 0.94 1.14
C HIS A 134 -12.69 1.04 -0.19
N ALA A 135 -13.13 0.29 -1.22
CA ALA A 135 -12.44 0.15 -2.51
C ALA A 135 -12.05 1.50 -3.13
N VAL A 136 -12.98 2.48 -3.15
CA VAL A 136 -12.72 3.81 -3.73
C VAL A 136 -11.59 4.55 -3.00
N LEU A 137 -11.49 4.37 -1.68
CA LEU A 137 -10.43 4.99 -0.89
C LEU A 137 -9.06 4.38 -1.19
N TYR A 138 -9.00 3.06 -1.34
CA TYR A 138 -7.75 2.38 -1.76
C TYR A 138 -7.36 2.73 -3.20
N GLU A 139 -8.31 2.88 -4.13
CA GLU A 139 -8.02 3.39 -5.48
C GLU A 139 -7.41 4.80 -5.44
N ARG A 140 -7.93 5.66 -4.55
CA ARG A 140 -7.34 6.99 -4.31
C ARG A 140 -5.91 6.88 -3.79
N ILE A 141 -5.64 5.97 -2.84
CA ILE A 141 -4.29 5.71 -2.31
C ILE A 141 -3.36 5.21 -3.42
N PHE A 142 -3.77 4.24 -4.22
CA PHE A 142 -2.97 3.74 -5.34
C PHE A 142 -2.69 4.83 -6.37
N GLY A 143 -3.68 5.65 -6.70
CA GLY A 143 -3.49 6.80 -7.60
C GLY A 143 -2.47 7.81 -7.07
N VAL A 144 -2.41 8.02 -5.75
CA VAL A 144 -1.38 8.88 -5.13
C VAL A 144 0.02 8.27 -5.29
N LEU A 145 0.15 6.95 -5.11
CA LEU A 145 1.42 6.26 -5.22
C LEU A 145 2.00 6.23 -6.65
N GLN A 146 1.16 6.44 -7.67
CA GLN A 146 1.59 6.59 -9.05
C GLN A 146 2.25 7.94 -9.36
N ASN A 147 2.26 8.88 -8.42
CA ASN A 147 2.97 10.15 -8.59
C ASN A 147 4.47 9.97 -8.33
N GLU A 148 5.33 10.41 -9.26
CA GLU A 148 6.78 10.27 -9.15
C GLU A 148 7.40 11.20 -8.08
N ASN A 149 6.68 12.23 -7.64
CA ASN A 149 7.17 13.17 -6.64
C ASN A 149 6.84 12.70 -5.22
N PRO A 150 7.83 12.28 -4.41
CA PRO A 150 7.59 11.77 -3.06
C PRO A 150 6.98 12.81 -2.12
N VAL A 151 7.24 14.11 -2.34
CA VAL A 151 6.60 15.19 -1.55
C VAL A 151 5.11 15.22 -1.81
N VAL A 152 4.69 15.12 -3.07
CA VAL A 152 3.27 15.07 -3.45
C VAL A 152 2.61 13.81 -2.90
N GLN A 153 3.27 12.64 -3.01
CA GLN A 153 2.77 11.40 -2.43
C GLN A 153 2.52 11.57 -0.92
N PHE A 154 3.54 11.99 -0.19
CA PHE A 154 3.45 12.13 1.26
C PHE A 154 2.39 13.13 1.70
N MET A 155 2.37 14.33 1.11
CA MET A 155 1.40 15.37 1.45
C MET A 155 -0.04 14.92 1.21
N THR A 156 -0.27 14.20 0.11
CA THR A 156 -1.60 13.69 -0.23
C THR A 156 -2.01 12.52 0.67
N LEU A 157 -1.11 11.57 0.95
CA LEU A 157 -1.37 10.48 1.91
C LEU A 157 -1.64 11.03 3.31
N TYR A 158 -0.88 12.05 3.74
CA TYR A 158 -1.13 12.73 5.01
C TYR A 158 -2.52 13.38 5.05
N GLN A 159 -2.95 14.01 3.95
CA GLN A 159 -4.28 14.59 3.87
C GLN A 159 -5.38 13.51 3.98
N ILE A 160 -5.20 12.37 3.32
CA ILE A 160 -6.12 11.22 3.44
C ILE A 160 -6.14 10.72 4.89
N LEU A 161 -4.98 10.55 5.52
CA LEU A 161 -4.90 10.12 6.92
C LEU A 161 -5.62 11.09 7.86
N LEU A 162 -5.48 12.40 7.63
CA LEU A 162 -6.18 13.42 8.40
C LEU A 162 -7.70 13.31 8.22
N GLU A 163 -8.19 13.18 7.00
CA GLU A 163 -9.61 13.02 6.69
C GLU A 163 -10.20 11.79 7.40
N GLU A 164 -9.51 10.64 7.33
CA GLU A 164 -10.00 9.41 7.90
C GLU A 164 -9.90 9.37 9.44
N THR A 165 -8.87 9.97 10.03
CA THR A 165 -8.81 10.12 11.51
C THR A 165 -9.86 11.08 12.04
N ILE A 166 -10.22 12.14 11.30
CA ILE A 166 -11.36 13.01 11.62
C ILE A 166 -12.67 12.22 11.56
N ARG A 167 -12.84 11.39 10.53
CA ARG A 167 -14.06 10.55 10.37
C ARG A 167 -14.19 9.55 11.50
N LEU A 168 -13.10 8.87 11.85
CA LEU A 168 -13.03 7.93 12.97
C LEU A 168 -13.38 8.62 14.32
N ALA A 169 -12.94 9.86 14.51
CA ALA A 169 -13.28 10.67 15.69
C ALA A 169 -14.71 11.24 15.68
N GLY A 170 -15.56 10.85 14.73
CA GLY A 170 -16.95 11.30 14.61
C GLY A 170 -17.11 12.73 14.07
N GLY A 171 -16.09 13.26 13.37
CA GLY A 171 -16.15 14.55 12.68
C GLY A 171 -16.17 15.80 13.58
N LYS A 172 -16.00 15.65 14.90
CA LYS A 172 -16.15 16.74 15.90
C LYS A 172 -14.95 17.69 15.96
N SER A 173 -13.79 17.26 15.53
CA SER A 173 -12.56 18.06 15.48
C SER A 173 -12.01 18.02 14.06
N ARG A 174 -11.50 19.15 13.55
CA ARG A 174 -10.99 19.27 12.18
C ARG A 174 -9.49 19.56 12.13
N GLY A 175 -8.75 19.22 13.17
CA GLY A 175 -7.34 19.56 13.30
C GLY A 175 -6.40 18.35 13.24
N GLN A 176 -5.13 18.62 13.01
CA GLN A 176 -4.04 17.64 13.02
C GLN A 176 -3.95 16.85 14.34
N SER A 177 -4.51 17.38 15.42
CA SER A 177 -4.62 16.69 16.73
C SER A 177 -5.32 15.34 16.65
N ASN A 178 -6.17 15.08 15.61
CA ASN A 178 -6.79 13.76 15.45
C ASN A 178 -5.75 12.70 15.12
N ILE A 179 -4.78 13.00 14.24
CA ILE A 179 -3.68 12.08 13.92
C ILE A 179 -2.83 11.85 15.17
N VAL A 180 -2.40 12.93 15.84
CA VAL A 180 -1.57 12.83 17.06
C VAL A 180 -2.26 12.00 18.13
N ASN A 181 -3.55 12.22 18.38
CA ASN A 181 -4.31 11.47 19.38
C ASN A 181 -4.45 9.99 19.00
N TYR A 182 -4.75 9.69 17.74
CA TYR A 182 -4.81 8.32 17.26
C TYR A 182 -3.49 7.59 17.46
N LEU A 183 -2.38 8.21 17.04
CA LEU A 183 -1.04 7.64 17.17
C LEU A 183 -0.60 7.46 18.63
N LYS A 184 -0.95 8.39 19.54
CA LYS A 184 -0.67 8.24 20.97
C LYS A 184 -1.42 7.07 21.61
N VAL A 185 -2.67 6.86 21.22
CA VAL A 185 -3.46 5.71 21.72
C VAL A 185 -2.86 4.39 21.25
N HIS A 186 -2.26 4.36 20.06
CA HIS A 186 -1.68 3.16 19.44
C HIS A 186 -0.14 3.17 19.40
N GLU A 187 0.52 3.91 20.31
CA GLU A 187 1.98 4.15 20.28
C GLU A 187 2.79 2.84 20.23
N SER A 188 2.39 1.83 20.99
CA SER A 188 3.08 0.53 21.00
C SER A 188 3.03 -0.21 19.65
N LYS A 189 2.05 0.11 18.79
CA LYS A 189 1.88 -0.49 17.46
C LYS A 189 2.79 0.16 16.42
N TYR A 190 3.22 1.41 16.65
CA TYR A 190 3.97 2.19 15.67
C TYR A 190 5.33 2.65 16.22
N PRO A 191 6.31 1.76 16.41
CA PRO A 191 7.62 2.09 17.00
C PRO A 191 8.43 3.08 16.16
N PHE A 192 8.02 3.33 14.91
CA PHE A 192 8.64 4.29 14.00
C PHE A 192 8.11 5.72 14.18
N ILE A 193 7.07 5.93 15.01
CA ILE A 193 6.53 7.26 15.31
C ILE A 193 7.26 7.86 16.51
N GLN A 194 7.64 9.11 16.36
CA GLN A 194 8.19 9.93 17.44
C GLN A 194 7.28 11.15 17.66
N PHE A 195 7.15 11.56 18.91
CA PHE A 195 6.44 12.77 19.30
C PHE A 195 7.43 13.83 19.73
N GLN A 196 7.21 15.06 19.28
CA GLN A 196 8.06 16.18 19.60
C GLN A 196 7.24 17.47 19.76
N PRO A 197 7.73 18.47 20.52
CA PRO A 197 7.02 19.74 20.69
C PRO A 197 6.75 20.42 19.35
N SER A 198 5.56 21.01 19.22
CA SER A 198 5.19 21.74 18.01
C SER A 198 6.19 22.86 17.68
N ARG A 199 6.48 23.03 16.39
CA ARG A 199 7.30 24.12 15.86
C ARG A 199 6.66 25.50 16.05
N ASP A 200 5.34 25.59 16.10
CA ASP A 200 4.64 26.84 16.35
C ASP A 200 4.88 27.26 17.82
N SER A 201 5.68 28.29 18.00
CA SER A 201 6.01 28.84 19.34
C SER A 201 4.79 29.21 20.16
N ARG A 202 3.63 29.45 19.52
CA ARG A 202 2.34 29.73 20.17
C ARG A 202 1.62 28.47 20.64
N LYS A 203 2.12 27.29 20.24
CA LYS A 203 1.51 25.97 20.50
C LYS A 203 2.51 24.99 21.12
N LYS A 204 3.48 25.50 21.89
CA LYS A 204 4.56 24.71 22.52
C LYS A 204 4.06 23.57 23.42
N ASP A 205 2.83 23.70 23.94
CA ASP A 205 2.19 22.67 24.76
C ASP A 205 1.53 21.54 23.93
N ARG A 206 1.68 21.58 22.62
CA ARG A 206 1.17 20.53 21.72
C ARG A 206 2.31 19.73 21.13
N ASP A 207 2.15 18.43 21.13
CA ASP A 207 3.06 17.54 20.42
C ASP A 207 2.65 17.44 18.95
N GLU A 208 3.63 17.23 18.11
CA GLU A 208 3.50 16.79 16.73
C GLU A 208 4.09 15.39 16.61
N ASP A 209 3.38 14.50 15.92
CA ASP A 209 3.92 13.21 15.51
C ASP A 209 4.87 13.38 14.30
N THR A 210 5.63 12.34 13.97
CA THR A 210 6.58 12.35 12.86
C THR A 210 5.96 12.85 11.55
N PHE A 211 4.74 12.43 11.21
CA PHE A 211 4.10 12.82 9.94
C PHE A 211 3.67 14.28 9.98
N THR A 212 3.02 14.70 11.06
CA THR A 212 2.59 16.10 11.27
C THR A 212 3.78 17.06 11.26
N TYR A 213 4.89 16.66 11.88
CA TYR A 213 6.11 17.47 11.92
C TYR A 213 6.70 17.71 10.53
N ILE A 214 6.87 16.64 9.71
CA ILE A 214 7.40 16.74 8.33
C ILE A 214 6.44 17.54 7.44
N ARG A 215 5.13 17.29 7.55
CA ARG A 215 4.11 18.05 6.81
C ARG A 215 4.17 19.54 7.12
N ASN A 216 4.29 19.90 8.40
CA ASN A 216 4.35 21.31 8.80
C ASN A 216 5.67 21.97 8.38
N GLU A 217 6.77 21.21 8.33
CA GLU A 217 8.05 21.71 7.82
C GLU A 217 7.94 22.09 6.33
N ILE A 218 7.36 21.22 5.51
CA ILE A 218 7.14 21.49 4.08
C ILE A 218 6.22 22.70 3.90
N GLY A 219 5.07 22.72 4.58
CA GLY A 219 4.11 23.83 4.47
C GLY A 219 4.70 25.17 4.89
N HIS A 220 5.56 25.20 5.92
CA HIS A 220 6.25 26.42 6.34
C HIS A 220 7.23 26.92 5.28
N CYS A 221 7.97 26.03 4.61
CA CYS A 221 8.87 26.39 3.52
C CYS A 221 8.12 26.97 2.32
N GLU A 222 6.93 26.46 2.03
CA GLU A 222 6.05 26.98 0.96
C GLU A 222 5.55 28.39 1.31
N GLU A 223 5.09 28.62 2.56
CA GLU A 223 4.63 29.92 3.06
C GLU A 223 5.74 30.99 3.03
N THR A 224 6.97 30.60 3.36
CA THR A 224 8.14 31.51 3.39
C THR A 224 8.86 31.62 2.06
N ASN A 225 8.46 30.82 1.05
CA ASN A 225 9.10 30.69 -0.25
C ASN A 225 10.60 30.36 -0.15
N ASP A 226 10.97 29.51 0.84
CA ASP A 226 12.33 29.05 1.06
C ASP A 226 12.60 27.74 0.31
N PHE A 227 13.12 27.87 -0.90
CA PHE A 227 13.40 26.73 -1.78
C PHE A 227 14.48 25.77 -1.23
N ILE A 228 15.48 26.27 -0.51
CA ILE A 228 16.54 25.44 0.06
C ILE A 228 15.98 24.59 1.20
N ALA A 229 15.25 25.23 2.11
CA ALA A 229 14.59 24.53 3.21
C ALA A 229 13.55 23.51 2.68
N TYR A 230 12.81 23.87 1.64
CA TYR A 230 11.86 22.95 0.99
C TYR A 230 12.55 21.69 0.45
N LYS A 231 13.68 21.84 -0.25
CA LYS A 231 14.47 20.68 -0.73
C LYS A 231 14.96 19.81 0.43
N GLN A 232 15.46 20.42 1.51
CA GLN A 232 15.93 19.69 2.69
C GLN A 232 14.80 18.94 3.39
N ALA A 233 13.62 19.55 3.50
CA ALA A 233 12.43 18.90 4.04
C ALA A 233 11.97 17.73 3.15
N GLY A 234 11.98 17.91 1.83
CA GLY A 234 11.65 16.87 0.87
C GLY A 234 12.56 15.65 0.94
N GLN A 235 13.86 15.83 1.23
CA GLN A 235 14.81 14.72 1.40
C GLN A 235 14.51 13.82 2.62
N LYS A 236 13.69 14.28 3.57
CA LYS A 236 13.25 13.46 4.71
C LYS A 236 12.15 12.47 4.32
N ILE A 237 11.53 12.65 3.16
CA ILE A 237 10.49 11.76 2.67
C ILE A 237 11.16 10.59 1.96
N THR A 238 11.29 9.50 2.69
CA THR A 238 11.87 8.24 2.24
C THR A 238 10.78 7.23 1.91
N ASN A 239 11.11 6.17 1.18
CA ASN A 239 10.22 5.02 0.98
C ASN A 239 9.71 4.45 2.31
N ALA A 240 10.56 4.39 3.34
CA ALA A 240 10.16 3.94 4.67
C ALA A 240 9.08 4.85 5.28
N LEU A 241 9.18 6.18 5.11
CA LEU A 241 8.15 7.11 5.61
C LEU A 241 6.82 6.92 4.88
N ILE A 242 6.85 6.72 3.56
CA ILE A 242 5.65 6.42 2.76
C ILE A 242 5.00 5.11 3.22
N LYS A 243 5.80 4.05 3.44
CA LYS A 243 5.28 2.77 3.96
C LYS A 243 4.66 2.92 5.35
N ASN A 244 5.33 3.65 6.22
CA ASN A 244 4.84 3.89 7.57
C ASN A 244 3.48 4.61 7.58
N ILE A 245 3.29 5.61 6.74
CA ILE A 245 1.98 6.28 6.64
C ILE A 245 0.91 5.37 6.03
N LEU A 246 1.26 4.49 5.08
CA LEU A 246 0.33 3.51 4.51
C LEU A 246 -0.11 2.48 5.54
N ILE A 247 0.79 2.00 6.41
CA ILE A 247 0.45 1.07 7.50
C ILE A 247 -0.55 1.72 8.45
N VAL A 248 -0.27 2.94 8.92
CA VAL A 248 -1.18 3.67 9.81
C VAL A 248 -2.52 3.94 9.13
N LEU A 249 -2.50 4.35 7.87
CA LEU A 249 -3.70 4.64 7.10
C LEU A 249 -4.58 3.38 6.93
N ASN A 250 -3.98 2.23 6.60
CA ASN A 250 -4.70 0.96 6.53
C ASN A 250 -5.39 0.63 7.86
N ASP A 251 -4.69 0.80 8.97
CA ASP A 251 -5.24 0.51 10.30
C ASP A 251 -6.41 1.43 10.64
N VAL A 252 -6.29 2.75 10.36
CA VAL A 252 -7.37 3.71 10.53
C VAL A 252 -8.60 3.32 9.69
N ILE A 253 -8.38 2.92 8.43
CA ILE A 253 -9.46 2.50 7.53
C ILE A 253 -10.12 1.20 8.02
N MET A 254 -9.35 0.28 8.59
CA MET A 254 -9.88 -0.97 9.16
C MET A 254 -10.81 -0.75 10.37
N GLU A 255 -10.64 0.35 11.10
CA GLU A 255 -11.45 0.73 12.27
C GLU A 255 -12.74 1.51 11.89
N LEU A 256 -12.89 1.91 10.63
CA LEU A 256 -14.07 2.61 10.08
C LEU A 256 -15.17 1.65 9.62
#